data_712b366d37a05049fdbf8a3394453210
#
_entry.id   712b366d37a05049fdbf8a3394453210
#
_cell.length_a   1.000
_cell.length_b   1.000
_cell.length_c   1.000
_cell.angle_alpha   90.00
_cell.angle_beta   90.00
_cell.angle_gamma   90.00
#
_symmetry.space_group_name_H-M   'P 1'
#
loop_
_entity.id
_entity.type
_entity.pdbx_description
1 polymer ?
#
loop_
_entity_poly.entity_id
_entity_poly.type
_entity_poly.pdbx_seq_one_letter_code
_entity_poly.pdbx_strand_id
1 'polypeptide(L)'
;MQKRSHKLLASALLQSRQGFDARRFEWAFLFGSFQPDCNPLTYLKGSWRAGTLCGHNFSNSQRFVNRKIQKLQERKARWTMWQYYTLGKLTHYLADAFTYPHNAHFPDGLMDHHRYETDLRAYLESYLEEQPLPAESADGSLTAAIAELHQEYLEAERSGMSQDVRYILAATGLLVEECCPAPSC
;
A
#
# COMPACT_ATOMS: atom_id res chain seq x y z
N MET A 1 3.80 -2.07 -8.11
CA MET A 1 3.33 -0.82 -8.82
C MET A 1 4.50 0.11 -9.15
N GLN A 2 4.35 1.02 -10.14
CA GLN A 2 5.37 2.05 -10.44
C GLN A 2 5.42 3.13 -9.35
N LYS A 3 6.61 3.71 -9.14
CA LYS A 3 6.84 4.84 -8.22
C LYS A 3 5.85 6.00 -8.37
N ARG A 4 5.42 6.30 -9.62
CA ARG A 4 4.44 7.36 -9.89
C ARG A 4 3.06 7.02 -9.37
N SER A 5 2.66 5.74 -9.47
CA SER A 5 1.38 5.25 -8.95
C SER A 5 1.33 5.32 -7.42
N HIS A 6 2.44 4.96 -6.74
CA HIS A 6 2.53 5.11 -5.28
C HIS A 6 2.42 6.56 -4.81
N LYS A 7 3.02 7.50 -5.55
CA LYS A 7 2.87 8.93 -5.24
C LYS A 7 1.45 9.44 -5.45
N LEU A 8 0.81 9.03 -6.55
CA LEU A 8 -0.57 9.39 -6.86
C LEU A 8 -1.52 8.89 -5.77
N LEU A 9 -1.45 7.60 -5.44
CA LEU A 9 -2.22 6.99 -4.37
C LEU A 9 -2.02 7.70 -3.02
N ALA A 10 -0.77 7.93 -2.62
CA ALA A 10 -0.47 8.60 -1.36
C ALA A 10 -0.96 10.05 -1.33
N SER A 11 -0.91 10.77 -2.46
CA SER A 11 -1.47 12.12 -2.57
C SER A 11 -2.99 12.13 -2.42
N ALA A 12 -3.68 11.17 -3.02
CA ALA A 12 -5.12 11.02 -2.88
C ALA A 12 -5.53 10.69 -1.44
N LEU A 13 -4.80 9.78 -0.77
CA LEU A 13 -5.02 9.44 0.64
C LEU A 13 -4.83 10.66 1.57
N LEU A 14 -3.81 11.49 1.32
CA LEU A 14 -3.60 12.72 2.08
C LEU A 14 -4.75 13.73 1.91
N GLN A 15 -5.29 13.86 0.71
CA GLN A 15 -6.37 14.80 0.42
C GLN A 15 -7.70 14.35 1.04
N SER A 16 -7.93 13.05 1.15
CA SER A 16 -9.18 12.48 1.64
C SER A 16 -9.21 12.25 3.15
N ARG A 17 -8.06 12.28 3.83
CA ARG A 17 -7.95 11.89 5.24
C ARG A 17 -7.42 13.02 6.13
N GLN A 18 -7.89 13.02 7.37
CA GLN A 18 -7.41 13.92 8.43
C GLN A 18 -6.26 13.24 9.20
N GLY A 19 -5.60 14.01 10.09
CA GLY A 19 -4.56 13.46 10.96
C GLY A 19 -3.12 13.79 10.53
N PHE A 20 -2.95 14.57 9.47
CA PHE A 20 -1.65 15.10 9.05
C PHE A 20 -1.54 16.58 9.45
N ASP A 21 -1.33 16.85 10.74
CA ASP A 21 -1.39 18.20 11.34
C ASP A 21 -0.29 19.17 10.84
N ALA A 22 0.67 18.72 10.06
CA ALA A 22 1.74 19.56 9.55
C ALA A 22 2.34 19.02 8.25
N ARG A 23 2.72 19.93 7.34
CA ARG A 23 3.37 19.61 6.05
C ARG A 23 4.54 18.63 6.15
N ARG A 24 5.34 18.71 7.22
CA ARG A 24 6.45 17.75 7.44
C ARG A 24 5.98 16.31 7.58
N PHE A 25 4.78 16.08 8.10
CA PHE A 25 4.18 14.76 8.26
C PHE A 25 3.66 14.23 6.93
N GLU A 26 3.02 15.10 6.14
CA GLU A 26 2.63 14.80 4.75
C GLU A 26 3.86 14.42 3.92
N TRP A 27 4.94 15.21 3.98
CA TRP A 27 6.19 14.89 3.29
C TRP A 27 6.80 13.57 3.74
N ALA A 28 6.77 13.26 5.04
CA ALA A 28 7.28 12.00 5.57
C ALA A 28 6.47 10.81 5.04
N PHE A 29 5.13 10.92 5.01
CA PHE A 29 4.24 9.90 4.47
C PHE A 29 4.46 9.72 2.96
N LEU A 30 4.43 10.80 2.18
CA LEU A 30 4.70 10.77 0.74
C LEU A 30 6.06 10.13 0.44
N PHE A 31 7.12 10.55 1.14
CA PHE A 31 8.45 9.97 0.93
C PHE A 31 8.46 8.47 1.26
N GLY A 32 7.82 8.07 2.35
CA GLY A 32 7.67 6.66 2.74
C GLY A 32 6.98 5.82 1.66
N SER A 33 5.96 6.37 0.99
CA SER A 33 5.15 5.64 0.01
C SER A 33 5.90 5.23 -1.26
N PHE A 34 6.97 5.91 -1.65
CA PHE A 34 7.74 5.56 -2.85
C PHE A 34 9.22 5.24 -2.60
N GLN A 35 9.71 5.45 -1.38
CA GLN A 35 11.12 5.20 -1.04
C GLN A 35 11.56 3.75 -1.28
N PRO A 36 10.73 2.71 -1.04
CA PRO A 36 11.14 1.34 -1.33
C PRO A 36 11.59 1.14 -2.77
N ASP A 37 10.95 1.77 -3.76
CA ASP A 37 11.32 1.71 -5.18
C ASP A 37 12.62 2.45 -5.52
N CYS A 38 13.05 3.35 -4.64
CA CYS A 38 14.28 4.12 -4.85
C CYS A 38 15.54 3.40 -4.35
N ASN A 39 15.39 2.32 -3.60
CA ASN A 39 16.51 1.63 -2.98
C ASN A 39 16.68 0.21 -3.54
N PRO A 40 17.65 -0.02 -4.46
CA PRO A 40 17.90 -1.33 -5.06
C PRO A 40 18.27 -2.40 -4.03
N LEU A 41 18.77 -2.01 -2.84
CA LEU A 41 19.08 -2.94 -1.75
C LEU A 41 17.84 -3.55 -1.10
N THR A 42 16.64 -2.94 -1.27
CA THR A 42 15.39 -3.53 -0.79
C THR A 42 15.00 -4.77 -1.59
N TYR A 43 15.35 -4.80 -2.88
CA TYR A 43 15.19 -5.98 -3.73
C TYR A 43 16.14 -7.12 -3.35
N LEU A 44 17.35 -6.82 -2.85
CA LEU A 44 18.35 -7.81 -2.47
C LEU A 44 18.06 -8.48 -1.12
N LYS A 45 17.44 -7.78 -0.16
CA LYS A 45 17.17 -8.32 1.19
C LYS A 45 16.12 -9.44 1.21
N GLY A 46 15.19 -9.48 0.26
CA GLY A 46 14.22 -10.58 0.09
C GLY A 46 14.80 -11.78 -0.67
N SER A 47 15.67 -11.52 -1.65
CA SER A 47 16.20 -12.49 -2.60
C SER A 47 17.23 -13.46 -2.01
N TRP A 48 18.06 -13.01 -1.06
CA TRP A 48 19.20 -13.84 -0.57
C TRP A 48 18.78 -14.98 0.36
N ARG A 49 17.58 -14.93 0.96
CA ARG A 49 17.06 -16.02 1.81
C ARG A 49 16.07 -16.94 1.12
N ALA A 50 15.50 -16.54 -0.01
CA ALA A 50 14.44 -17.29 -0.69
C ALA A 50 14.85 -17.89 -2.04
N GLY A 51 16.07 -17.64 -2.53
CA GLY A 51 16.58 -18.22 -3.79
C GLY A 51 15.82 -17.80 -5.06
N THR A 52 14.91 -16.83 -4.97
CA THR A 52 14.12 -16.32 -6.07
C THR A 52 14.26 -14.81 -6.17
N LEU A 53 14.54 -14.30 -7.37
CA LEU A 53 14.56 -12.88 -7.72
C LEU A 53 13.13 -12.27 -7.74
N CYS A 54 12.20 -12.83 -6.97
CA CYS A 54 10.85 -12.36 -6.90
C CYS A 54 10.75 -11.19 -5.92
N GLY A 55 10.40 -10.04 -6.44
CA GLY A 55 10.13 -8.79 -5.73
C GLY A 55 9.21 -8.94 -4.50
N HIS A 56 8.73 -7.85 -3.98
CA HIS A 56 7.92 -7.77 -2.75
C HIS A 56 6.62 -8.60 -2.81
N ASN A 57 6.74 -9.94 -2.73
CA ASN A 57 5.58 -10.81 -2.62
C ASN A 57 4.94 -10.61 -1.23
N PHE A 58 3.62 -10.49 -1.16
CA PHE A 58 2.84 -10.25 0.07
C PHE A 58 3.18 -11.25 1.18
N SER A 59 3.29 -12.55 0.88
CA SER A 59 3.62 -13.58 1.87
C SER A 59 4.96 -13.34 2.58
N ASN A 60 5.94 -12.75 1.90
CA ASN A 60 7.23 -12.41 2.47
C ASN A 60 7.21 -11.11 3.30
N SER A 61 6.34 -10.16 2.93
CA SER A 61 6.21 -8.87 3.60
C SER A 61 5.17 -8.86 4.72
N GLN A 62 4.21 -9.78 4.72
CA GLN A 62 3.06 -9.81 5.63
C GLN A 62 3.46 -9.73 7.12
N ARG A 63 4.45 -10.54 7.55
CA ARG A 63 4.93 -10.51 8.94
C ARG A 63 5.51 -9.15 9.33
N PHE A 64 6.21 -8.52 8.40
CA PHE A 64 6.79 -7.19 8.61
C PHE A 64 5.68 -6.14 8.67
N VAL A 65 4.74 -6.17 7.74
CA VAL A 65 3.60 -5.26 7.65
C VAL A 65 2.78 -5.35 8.95
N ASN A 66 2.33 -6.55 9.33
CA ASN A 66 1.52 -6.77 10.54
C ASN A 66 2.21 -6.26 11.80
N ARG A 67 3.51 -6.56 11.99
CA ARG A 67 4.27 -6.06 13.15
C ARG A 67 4.35 -4.54 13.18
N LYS A 68 4.46 -3.90 12.02
CA LYS A 68 4.55 -2.43 11.95
C LYS A 68 3.20 -1.78 12.17
N ILE A 69 2.10 -2.35 11.65
CA ILE A 69 0.72 -1.91 11.93
C ILE A 69 0.49 -1.93 13.44
N GLN A 70 0.71 -3.06 14.11
CA GLN A 70 0.54 -3.19 15.55
C GLN A 70 1.32 -2.12 16.32
N LYS A 71 2.60 -1.91 15.96
CA LYS A 71 3.43 -0.87 16.59
C LYS A 71 2.93 0.55 16.37
N LEU A 72 2.26 0.84 15.26
CA LEU A 72 1.64 2.14 15.02
C LEU A 72 0.38 2.30 15.88
N GLN A 73 -0.49 1.29 15.94
CA GLN A 73 -1.72 1.29 16.71
C GLN A 73 -1.48 1.32 18.23
N GLU A 74 -0.47 0.59 18.73
CA GLU A 74 -0.10 0.58 20.16
C GLU A 74 0.55 1.87 20.66
N ARG A 75 0.95 2.77 19.73
CA ARG A 75 1.69 3.98 20.08
C ARG A 75 0.79 5.04 20.67
N LYS A 76 0.84 5.18 22.01
CA LYS A 76 0.13 6.24 22.77
C LYS A 76 0.81 7.63 22.70
N ALA A 77 2.12 7.68 22.44
CA ALA A 77 2.84 8.93 22.33
C ALA A 77 2.57 9.60 20.97
N ARG A 78 2.63 10.95 20.95
CA ARG A 78 2.47 11.73 19.72
C ARG A 78 3.38 11.19 18.61
N TRP A 79 2.83 11.10 17.40
CA TRP A 79 3.56 10.65 16.24
C TRP A 79 4.62 11.65 15.81
N THR A 80 5.76 11.13 15.38
CA THR A 80 6.86 11.88 14.77
C THR A 80 6.89 11.62 13.27
N MET A 81 7.70 12.33 12.52
CA MET A 81 7.92 12.07 11.08
C MET A 81 8.22 10.60 10.78
N TRP A 82 8.84 9.87 11.73
CA TRP A 82 9.17 8.46 11.54
C TRP A 82 7.94 7.54 11.47
N GLN A 83 6.89 7.82 12.23
CA GLN A 83 5.64 7.05 12.17
C GLN A 83 4.90 7.31 10.85
N TYR A 84 4.82 8.58 10.42
CA TYR A 84 4.23 8.93 9.13
C TYR A 84 5.01 8.35 7.95
N TYR A 85 6.34 8.37 7.99
CA TYR A 85 7.18 7.68 7.02
C TYR A 85 6.92 6.16 7.02
N THR A 86 6.77 5.57 8.20
CA THR A 86 6.46 4.14 8.33
C THR A 86 5.08 3.82 7.76
N LEU A 87 4.07 4.66 8.02
CA LEU A 87 2.73 4.52 7.43
C LEU A 87 2.81 4.57 5.90
N GLY A 88 3.54 5.52 5.33
CA GLY A 88 3.77 5.58 3.88
C GLY A 88 4.41 4.32 3.32
N LYS A 89 5.40 3.74 4.01
CA LYS A 89 5.99 2.46 3.60
C LYS A 89 4.99 1.30 3.65
N LEU A 90 4.12 1.27 4.64
CA LEU A 90 3.07 0.25 4.73
C LEU A 90 2.06 0.40 3.60
N THR A 91 1.68 1.64 3.27
CA THR A 91 0.84 1.95 2.09
C THR A 91 1.46 1.41 0.81
N HIS A 92 2.78 1.59 0.61
CA HIS A 92 3.49 1.00 -0.53
C HIS A 92 3.36 -0.52 -0.59
N TYR A 93 3.72 -1.21 0.50
CA TYR A 93 3.69 -2.68 0.52
C TYR A 93 2.28 -3.25 0.35
N LEU A 94 1.25 -2.58 0.88
CA LEU A 94 -0.13 -3.00 0.66
C LEU A 94 -0.56 -2.78 -0.78
N ALA A 95 -0.26 -1.62 -1.36
CA ALA A 95 -0.58 -1.37 -2.76
C ALA A 95 0.05 -2.42 -3.69
N ASP A 96 1.30 -2.82 -3.44
CA ASP A 96 1.95 -3.89 -4.20
C ASP A 96 1.29 -5.26 -3.98
N ALA A 97 0.87 -5.57 -2.76
CA ALA A 97 0.19 -6.83 -2.44
C ALA A 97 -1.09 -7.05 -3.26
N PHE A 98 -1.81 -5.98 -3.57
CA PHE A 98 -3.04 -6.00 -4.38
C PHE A 98 -2.82 -5.61 -5.86
N THR A 99 -1.58 -5.72 -6.33
CA THR A 99 -1.22 -5.52 -7.73
C THR A 99 -0.91 -6.87 -8.38
N TYR A 100 -1.62 -7.22 -9.44
CA TYR A 100 -1.57 -8.56 -10.05
C TYR A 100 -0.15 -9.07 -10.35
N PRO A 101 0.76 -8.30 -10.98
CA PRO A 101 2.12 -8.76 -11.24
C PRO A 101 2.97 -9.11 -9.98
N HIS A 102 2.54 -8.70 -8.80
CA HIS A 102 3.22 -9.01 -7.54
C HIS A 102 2.70 -10.29 -6.86
N ASN A 103 1.77 -11.00 -7.51
CA ASN A 103 1.18 -12.23 -7.01
C ASN A 103 1.69 -13.45 -7.77
N ALA A 104 1.71 -14.62 -7.10
CA ALA A 104 2.31 -15.85 -7.62
C ALA A 104 1.64 -16.42 -8.89
N HIS A 105 0.43 -15.94 -9.22
CA HIS A 105 -0.34 -16.37 -10.38
C HIS A 105 -0.08 -15.53 -11.65
N PHE A 106 0.87 -14.59 -11.61
CA PHE A 106 1.21 -13.80 -12.79
C PHE A 106 2.11 -14.64 -13.72
N PRO A 107 1.64 -15.03 -14.92
CA PRO A 107 2.36 -15.95 -15.81
C PRO A 107 3.38 -15.24 -16.72
N ASP A 108 3.38 -13.90 -16.76
CA ASP A 108 4.00 -13.14 -17.83
C ASP A 108 5.41 -12.65 -17.48
N GLY A 109 6.18 -12.25 -18.52
CA GLY A 109 7.55 -11.79 -18.40
C GLY A 109 7.69 -10.35 -17.88
N LEU A 110 8.93 -9.90 -17.72
CA LEU A 110 9.25 -8.54 -17.22
C LEU A 110 8.66 -7.41 -18.07
N MET A 111 8.52 -7.60 -19.39
CA MET A 111 7.93 -6.59 -20.28
C MET A 111 6.43 -6.44 -20.04
N ASP A 112 5.72 -7.54 -19.83
CA ASP A 112 4.29 -7.56 -19.55
C ASP A 112 4.00 -6.98 -18.17
N HIS A 113 4.85 -7.27 -17.19
CA HIS A 113 4.83 -6.65 -15.87
C HIS A 113 4.90 -5.12 -15.97
N HIS A 114 5.90 -4.58 -16.70
CA HIS A 114 6.06 -3.13 -16.84
C HIS A 114 4.89 -2.47 -17.60
N ARG A 115 4.39 -3.13 -18.65
CA ARG A 115 3.22 -2.68 -19.41
C ARG A 115 2.00 -2.64 -18.49
N TYR A 116 1.74 -3.72 -17.76
CA TYR A 116 0.62 -3.79 -16.82
C TYR A 116 0.65 -2.65 -15.79
N GLU A 117 1.80 -2.39 -15.18
CA GLU A 117 1.95 -1.31 -14.20
C GLU A 117 1.75 0.08 -14.82
N THR A 118 2.09 0.25 -16.09
CA THR A 118 1.88 1.52 -16.82
C THR A 118 0.38 1.75 -17.06
N ASP A 119 -0.32 0.72 -17.49
CA ASP A 119 -1.76 0.77 -17.75
C ASP A 119 -2.55 0.91 -16.43
N LEU A 120 -2.13 0.19 -15.38
CA LEU A 120 -2.71 0.32 -14.03
C LEU A 120 -2.57 1.75 -13.48
N ARG A 121 -1.45 2.42 -13.77
CA ARG A 121 -1.27 3.83 -13.38
C ARG A 121 -2.29 4.73 -14.06
N ALA A 122 -2.47 4.60 -15.38
CA ALA A 122 -3.43 5.40 -16.11
C ALA A 122 -4.86 5.15 -15.63
N TYR A 123 -5.19 3.90 -15.35
CA TYR A 123 -6.49 3.53 -14.80
C TYR A 123 -6.72 4.12 -13.39
N LEU A 124 -5.73 4.02 -12.50
CA LEU A 124 -5.81 4.60 -11.15
C LEU A 124 -5.95 6.13 -11.20
N GLU A 125 -5.25 6.81 -12.11
CA GLU A 125 -5.34 8.25 -12.32
C GLU A 125 -6.76 8.66 -12.71
N SER A 126 -7.32 8.03 -13.74
CA SER A 126 -8.70 8.27 -14.18
C SER A 126 -9.72 7.96 -13.06
N TYR A 127 -9.55 6.86 -12.34
CA TYR A 127 -10.45 6.50 -11.24
C TYR A 127 -10.47 7.56 -10.14
N LEU A 128 -9.30 8.07 -9.73
CA LEU A 128 -9.18 9.07 -8.66
C LEU A 128 -9.68 10.47 -9.06
N GLU A 129 -9.76 10.76 -10.38
CA GLU A 129 -10.38 11.99 -10.89
C GLU A 129 -11.91 11.92 -10.84
N GLU A 130 -12.48 10.73 -11.03
CA GLU A 130 -13.93 10.54 -11.16
C GLU A 130 -14.62 10.13 -9.85
N GLN A 131 -13.90 9.46 -8.95
CA GLN A 131 -14.48 8.81 -7.78
C GLN A 131 -13.79 9.25 -6.48
N PRO A 132 -14.55 9.56 -5.42
CA PRO A 132 -13.97 9.75 -4.10
C PRO A 132 -13.38 8.43 -3.58
N LEU A 133 -12.37 8.53 -2.73
CA LEU A 133 -11.84 7.34 -2.05
C LEU A 133 -12.92 6.70 -1.18
N PRO A 134 -13.03 5.35 -1.19
CA PRO A 134 -13.99 4.65 -0.35
C PRO A 134 -13.72 4.93 1.14
N ALA A 135 -14.79 5.13 1.91
CA ALA A 135 -14.70 5.17 3.36
C ALA A 135 -14.73 3.73 3.87
N GLU A 136 -13.59 3.28 4.39
CA GLU A 136 -13.45 1.93 4.92
C GLU A 136 -13.25 2.00 6.44
N SER A 137 -13.85 1.07 7.16
CA SER A 137 -13.62 0.86 8.60
C SER A 137 -13.50 -0.63 8.89
N ALA A 138 -12.65 -1.01 9.82
CA ALA A 138 -12.49 -2.40 10.23
C ALA A 138 -13.37 -2.71 11.44
N ASP A 139 -14.20 -3.74 11.34
CA ASP A 139 -14.83 -4.34 12.50
C ASP A 139 -13.83 -5.31 13.15
N GLY A 140 -13.01 -4.80 14.09
CA GLY A 140 -12.05 -5.62 14.82
C GLY A 140 -10.58 -5.35 14.50
N SER A 141 -9.79 -6.41 14.22
CA SER A 141 -8.35 -6.27 13.98
C SER A 141 -8.03 -5.82 12.57
N LEU A 142 -7.38 -4.67 12.41
CA LEU A 142 -6.92 -4.17 11.11
C LEU A 142 -6.08 -5.20 10.33
N THR A 143 -5.19 -5.93 11.01
CA THR A 143 -4.37 -6.94 10.35
C THR A 143 -5.17 -8.16 9.87
N ALA A 144 -6.27 -8.50 10.57
CA ALA A 144 -7.20 -9.54 10.14
C ALA A 144 -8.01 -9.05 8.92
N ALA A 145 -8.59 -7.86 8.98
CA ALA A 145 -9.34 -7.28 7.86
C ALA A 145 -8.49 -7.17 6.57
N ILE A 146 -7.22 -6.73 6.67
CA ILE A 146 -6.30 -6.71 5.52
C ILE A 146 -6.03 -8.13 4.99
N ALA A 147 -5.90 -9.14 5.88
CA ALA A 147 -5.68 -10.52 5.45
C ALA A 147 -6.90 -11.10 4.74
N GLU A 148 -8.11 -10.81 5.23
CA GLU A 148 -9.38 -11.18 4.60
C GLU A 148 -9.53 -10.54 3.23
N LEU A 149 -9.31 -9.22 3.12
CA LEU A 149 -9.31 -8.52 1.82
C LEU A 149 -8.31 -9.14 0.83
N HIS A 150 -7.13 -9.55 1.30
CA HIS A 150 -6.14 -10.17 0.42
C HIS A 150 -6.57 -11.57 -0.02
N GLN A 151 -7.20 -12.34 0.86
CA GLN A 151 -7.75 -13.65 0.53
C GLN A 151 -8.88 -13.51 -0.52
N GLU A 152 -9.81 -12.59 -0.31
CA GLU A 152 -10.87 -12.27 -1.27
C GLU A 152 -10.31 -11.84 -2.63
N TYR A 153 -9.27 -11.01 -2.63
CA TYR A 153 -8.60 -10.57 -3.86
C TYR A 153 -8.02 -11.74 -4.65
N LEU A 154 -7.44 -12.73 -3.96
CA LEU A 154 -6.85 -13.92 -4.60
C LEU A 154 -7.90 -14.92 -5.10
N GLU A 155 -9.04 -15.03 -4.41
CA GLU A 155 -10.14 -15.95 -4.74
C GLU A 155 -11.12 -15.39 -5.78
N ALA A 156 -11.20 -14.05 -5.88
CA ALA A 156 -12.10 -13.41 -6.82
C ALA A 156 -11.73 -13.71 -8.26
N GLU A 157 -12.74 -13.94 -9.10
CA GLU A 157 -12.55 -14.05 -10.55
C GLU A 157 -11.89 -12.79 -11.10
N ARG A 158 -10.86 -12.97 -11.91
CA ARG A 158 -10.04 -11.88 -12.41
C ARG A 158 -10.82 -10.93 -13.32
N SER A 159 -11.07 -9.71 -12.87
CA SER A 159 -11.76 -8.64 -13.62
C SER A 159 -10.82 -7.51 -14.11
N GLY A 160 -9.49 -7.76 -14.11
CA GLY A 160 -8.50 -6.81 -14.64
C GLY A 160 -8.08 -5.74 -13.63
N MET A 161 -7.73 -4.56 -14.15
CA MET A 161 -7.16 -3.44 -13.35
C MET A 161 -8.17 -2.82 -12.40
N SER A 162 -9.46 -2.87 -12.70
CA SER A 162 -10.54 -2.40 -11.82
C SER A 162 -10.55 -3.14 -10.49
N GLN A 163 -10.27 -4.44 -10.51
CA GLN A 163 -10.14 -5.25 -9.31
C GLN A 163 -8.94 -4.79 -8.48
N ASP A 164 -7.76 -4.68 -9.11
CA ASP A 164 -6.56 -4.19 -8.41
C ASP A 164 -6.82 -2.84 -7.74
N VAL A 165 -7.33 -1.86 -8.49
CA VAL A 165 -7.57 -0.51 -7.95
C VAL A 165 -8.57 -0.55 -6.80
N ARG A 166 -9.66 -1.29 -6.90
CA ARG A 166 -10.64 -1.43 -5.82
C ARG A 166 -10.00 -1.95 -4.53
N TYR A 167 -9.24 -3.03 -4.60
CA TYR A 167 -8.60 -3.62 -3.41
C TYR A 167 -7.42 -2.80 -2.90
N ILE A 168 -6.64 -2.16 -3.78
CA ILE A 168 -5.59 -1.21 -3.38
C ILE A 168 -6.20 -0.08 -2.55
N LEU A 169 -7.28 0.53 -3.02
CA LEU A 169 -7.93 1.66 -2.35
C LEU A 169 -8.58 1.23 -1.03
N ALA A 170 -9.27 0.09 -1.00
CA ALA A 170 -9.86 -0.46 0.21
C ALA A 170 -8.77 -0.73 1.28
N ALA A 171 -7.74 -1.50 0.95
CA ALA A 171 -6.71 -1.88 1.92
C ALA A 171 -5.87 -0.69 2.41
N THR A 172 -5.50 0.23 1.50
CA THR A 172 -4.68 1.40 1.87
C THR A 172 -5.50 2.48 2.55
N GLY A 173 -6.77 2.65 2.18
CA GLY A 173 -7.72 3.53 2.86
C GLY A 173 -7.94 3.07 4.30
N LEU A 174 -8.24 1.78 4.48
CA LEU A 174 -8.40 1.17 5.80
C LEU A 174 -7.15 1.31 6.67
N LEU A 175 -5.95 1.07 6.11
CA LEU A 175 -4.70 1.26 6.84
C LEU A 175 -4.54 2.70 7.35
N VAL A 176 -4.79 3.70 6.51
CA VAL A 176 -4.60 5.10 6.89
C VAL A 176 -5.66 5.53 7.91
N GLU A 177 -6.92 5.12 7.74
CA GLU A 177 -8.00 5.42 8.67
C GLU A 177 -7.74 4.89 10.07
N GLU A 178 -7.36 3.61 10.18
CA GLU A 178 -7.21 2.91 11.45
C GLU A 178 -5.87 3.18 12.16
N CYS A 179 -4.84 3.60 11.42
CA CYS A 179 -3.54 3.87 12.01
C CYS A 179 -3.26 5.36 12.23
N CYS A 180 -3.81 6.26 11.39
CA CYS A 180 -3.50 7.68 11.51
C CYS A 180 -4.12 8.25 12.80
N PRO A 181 -3.37 9.01 13.60
CA PRO A 181 -3.95 9.60 14.80
C PRO A 181 -5.09 10.56 14.44
N ALA A 182 -6.11 10.60 15.30
CA ALA A 182 -7.15 11.61 15.17
C ALA A 182 -6.55 13.03 15.19
N PRO A 183 -7.14 14.00 14.48
CA PRO A 183 -6.65 15.38 14.48
C PRO A 183 -6.59 15.89 15.91
N SER A 184 -5.49 16.57 16.25
CA SER A 184 -5.34 17.23 17.56
C SER A 184 -6.33 18.39 17.62
N CYS A 185 -7.31 18.33 18.54
CA CYS A 185 -8.20 19.46 18.84
C CYS A 185 -7.42 20.66 19.38
#